data_ca9924b9e317915faca028dd44268b4a
#
_entry.id   ca9924b9e317915faca028dd44268b4a
#
_cell.length_a   1.000
_cell.length_b   1.000
_cell.length_c   1.000
_cell.angle_alpha   90.00
_cell.angle_beta   90.00
_cell.angle_gamma   90.00
#
_symmetry.space_group_name_H-M   'P 1'
#
loop_
_entity.id
_entity.type
_entity.pdbx_description
1 polymer ?
#
loop_
_entity_poly.entity_id
_entity_poly.type
_entity_poly.pdbx_seq_one_letter_code
_entity_poly.pdbx_strand_id
1 'polypeptide(L)'
;MVSVAVIGGGYWGKNLIRNFASLGVLNVVCDTDVGVRRQFEEKYRVRSVGTVDELCKIPGVDAWVIATPAATHFALAKRGIENGKSVFVEKPLAMSLSEAEELIRLAKERKVVLMVGHLLQYHPAVVELKKLINEGELGRIRYLYSNRLNMGKIRTEENILWSFAPHDISVMISLLEELPVSVAASGGTYLQPNVADVTLTTLEFPGGVRGHIFVSWLHPFKEQKLVVVGDQKMAVFDDMSQDKLRLYPHSILWRRRIPEARKAEPVIVAVPSDEPLKLECQHFLACVQEGKTPRTNGMEGLRVLRVLDACQRSLDAKGERVLLGMETDGRGTLPYFVHSTAVIDSNVVIGEKTRIWHFSHVLSGSRLGQNCRVGQNVVIGPNVTIGNNVKIQNNVSVYEGVTLEDDVFCGPSMVFTNVINPRSEIPRMHEKRETLVRKGATLGANCTIVCGHTIGRYAFIGAGAVVTKDVPDYALILGNPGRITGWMCRCGIRLEEKESFRWVCPECGREYEKVEEGLVELSRSSVTV
;
A
#
# COMPACT_ATOMS: atom_id res chain seq x y z
N MET A 1 -7.39 -35.21 -14.23
CA MET A 1 -7.94 -33.99 -14.92
C MET A 1 -8.82 -33.28 -13.90
N VAL A 2 -8.67 -31.97 -13.75
CA VAL A 2 -9.45 -31.18 -12.77
C VAL A 2 -10.92 -31.19 -13.15
N SER A 3 -11.80 -31.40 -12.20
CA SER A 3 -13.26 -31.45 -12.37
C SER A 3 -13.89 -30.20 -11.75
N VAL A 4 -14.69 -29.46 -12.52
CA VAL A 4 -15.19 -28.13 -12.17
C VAL A 4 -16.70 -28.11 -12.01
N ALA A 5 -17.20 -27.48 -10.95
CA ALA A 5 -18.59 -27.05 -10.84
C ALA A 5 -18.69 -25.53 -11.02
N VAL A 6 -19.65 -25.09 -11.82
CA VAL A 6 -19.97 -23.65 -11.99
C VAL A 6 -21.26 -23.33 -11.23
N ILE A 7 -21.19 -22.33 -10.35
CA ILE A 7 -22.29 -21.84 -9.53
C ILE A 7 -22.76 -20.51 -10.09
N GLY A 8 -23.99 -20.46 -10.58
CA GLY A 8 -24.58 -19.33 -11.29
C GLY A 8 -24.42 -19.43 -12.81
N GLY A 9 -25.51 -19.72 -13.52
CA GLY A 9 -25.59 -19.81 -14.98
C GLY A 9 -26.18 -18.56 -15.65
N GLY A 10 -26.27 -17.44 -14.94
CA GLY A 10 -26.86 -16.19 -15.40
C GLY A 10 -26.12 -15.52 -16.55
N TYR A 11 -26.30 -14.18 -16.67
CA TYR A 11 -25.79 -13.38 -17.79
C TYR A 11 -24.30 -13.58 -18.06
N TRP A 12 -23.45 -13.62 -17.03
CA TRP A 12 -22.01 -13.83 -17.16
C TRP A 12 -21.61 -15.30 -17.04
N GLY A 13 -22.19 -16.02 -16.08
CA GLY A 13 -21.83 -17.42 -15.80
C GLY A 13 -21.97 -18.35 -16.99
N LYS A 14 -22.90 -18.07 -17.94
CA LYS A 14 -23.02 -18.82 -19.21
C LYS A 14 -21.72 -18.83 -20.02
N ASN A 15 -20.89 -17.78 -19.94
CA ASN A 15 -19.63 -17.71 -20.65
C ASN A 15 -18.56 -18.58 -20.00
N LEU A 16 -18.53 -18.64 -18.66
CA LEU A 16 -17.66 -19.54 -17.91
C LEU A 16 -18.07 -20.99 -18.14
N ILE A 17 -19.37 -21.32 -18.06
CA ILE A 17 -19.89 -22.65 -18.37
C ILE A 17 -19.46 -23.08 -19.77
N ARG A 18 -19.61 -22.22 -20.78
CA ARG A 18 -19.17 -22.49 -22.15
C ARG A 18 -17.67 -22.82 -22.21
N ASN A 19 -16.84 -22.01 -21.56
CA ASN A 19 -15.40 -22.20 -21.60
C ASN A 19 -14.98 -23.49 -20.89
N PHE A 20 -15.45 -23.77 -19.67
CA PHE A 20 -15.13 -25.01 -18.96
C PHE A 20 -15.69 -26.25 -19.66
N ALA A 21 -16.86 -26.15 -20.31
CA ALA A 21 -17.36 -27.23 -21.18
C ALA A 21 -16.45 -27.48 -22.38
N SER A 22 -16.00 -26.41 -23.06
CA SER A 22 -15.09 -26.54 -24.21
C SER A 22 -13.72 -27.09 -23.86
N LEU A 23 -13.30 -26.91 -22.60
CA LEU A 23 -12.06 -27.47 -22.04
C LEU A 23 -12.25 -28.91 -21.53
N GLY A 24 -13.45 -29.48 -21.60
CA GLY A 24 -13.74 -30.86 -21.22
C GLY A 24 -13.69 -31.15 -19.72
N VAL A 25 -13.82 -30.12 -18.87
CA VAL A 25 -13.68 -30.22 -17.39
C VAL A 25 -14.94 -29.86 -16.62
N LEU A 26 -15.99 -29.37 -17.28
CA LEU A 26 -17.26 -29.04 -16.66
C LEU A 26 -17.99 -30.33 -16.21
N ASN A 27 -18.25 -30.46 -14.92
CA ASN A 27 -18.93 -31.62 -14.33
C ASN A 27 -20.34 -31.26 -13.88
N VAL A 28 -20.51 -30.13 -13.19
CA VAL A 28 -21.78 -29.73 -12.58
C VAL A 28 -22.07 -28.27 -12.84
N VAL A 29 -23.33 -27.96 -13.08
CA VAL A 29 -23.87 -26.58 -13.03
C VAL A 29 -24.81 -26.50 -11.83
N CYS A 30 -24.58 -25.51 -10.95
CA CYS A 30 -25.42 -25.21 -9.81
C CYS A 30 -26.13 -23.87 -10.05
N ASP A 31 -27.46 -23.88 -10.13
CA ASP A 31 -28.26 -22.67 -10.26
C ASP A 31 -29.62 -22.86 -9.59
N THR A 32 -30.18 -21.83 -8.97
CA THR A 32 -31.51 -21.88 -8.35
C THR A 32 -32.63 -21.93 -9.39
N ASP A 33 -32.41 -21.36 -10.58
CA ASP A 33 -33.39 -21.36 -11.68
C ASP A 33 -33.40 -22.69 -12.43
N VAL A 34 -34.57 -23.35 -12.42
CA VAL A 34 -34.78 -24.65 -13.08
C VAL A 34 -34.61 -24.55 -14.60
N GLY A 35 -35.03 -23.43 -15.21
CA GLY A 35 -34.92 -23.20 -16.65
C GLY A 35 -33.46 -23.10 -17.09
N VAL A 36 -32.66 -22.35 -16.31
CA VAL A 36 -31.21 -22.22 -16.51
C VAL A 36 -30.52 -23.59 -16.40
N ARG A 37 -30.87 -24.38 -15.39
CA ARG A 37 -30.30 -25.73 -15.23
C ARG A 37 -30.58 -26.64 -16.42
N ARG A 38 -31.86 -26.74 -16.84
CA ARG A 38 -32.27 -27.56 -17.98
C ARG A 38 -31.56 -27.17 -19.26
N GLN A 39 -31.42 -25.87 -19.53
CA GLN A 39 -30.69 -25.37 -20.70
C GLN A 39 -29.26 -25.91 -20.78
N PHE A 40 -28.54 -25.97 -19.66
CA PHE A 40 -27.15 -26.41 -19.63
C PHE A 40 -27.04 -27.95 -19.59
N GLU A 41 -27.97 -28.65 -18.95
CA GLU A 41 -28.08 -30.13 -19.01
C GLU A 41 -28.24 -30.60 -20.45
N GLU A 42 -29.18 -30.02 -21.18
CA GLU A 42 -29.46 -30.37 -22.57
C GLU A 42 -28.26 -30.03 -23.49
N LYS A 43 -27.70 -28.84 -23.31
CA LYS A 43 -26.67 -28.32 -24.20
C LYS A 43 -25.32 -29.01 -24.03
N TYR A 44 -24.90 -29.26 -22.78
CA TYR A 44 -23.57 -29.77 -22.47
C TYR A 44 -23.57 -31.20 -21.91
N ARG A 45 -24.74 -31.81 -21.70
CA ARG A 45 -24.90 -33.14 -21.11
C ARG A 45 -24.21 -33.30 -19.77
N VAL A 46 -24.28 -32.28 -18.94
CA VAL A 46 -23.70 -32.20 -17.61
C VAL A 46 -24.76 -32.30 -16.54
N ARG A 47 -24.38 -32.74 -15.35
CA ARG A 47 -25.28 -32.79 -14.19
C ARG A 47 -25.61 -31.35 -13.73
N SER A 48 -26.83 -31.11 -13.27
CA SER A 48 -27.19 -29.87 -12.58
C SER A 48 -27.78 -30.11 -11.20
N VAL A 49 -27.67 -29.12 -10.33
CA VAL A 49 -28.24 -29.10 -8.98
C VAL A 49 -28.81 -27.72 -8.67
N GLY A 50 -29.84 -27.71 -7.79
CA GLY A 50 -30.52 -26.47 -7.41
C GLY A 50 -29.86 -25.70 -6.28
N THR A 51 -29.11 -26.39 -5.45
CA THR A 51 -28.52 -25.82 -4.24
C THR A 51 -27.05 -26.20 -4.06
N VAL A 52 -26.34 -25.40 -3.29
CA VAL A 52 -24.95 -25.70 -2.92
C VAL A 52 -24.86 -26.89 -1.97
N ASP A 53 -25.92 -27.17 -1.18
CA ASP A 53 -26.00 -28.35 -0.32
C ASP A 53 -26.05 -29.65 -1.13
N GLU A 54 -26.74 -29.64 -2.26
CA GLU A 54 -26.72 -30.74 -3.22
C GLU A 54 -25.36 -30.88 -3.89
N LEU A 55 -24.74 -29.74 -4.27
CA LEU A 55 -23.41 -29.71 -4.87
C LEU A 55 -22.34 -30.31 -3.94
N CYS A 56 -22.37 -30.00 -2.65
CA CYS A 56 -21.44 -30.56 -1.66
C CYS A 56 -21.49 -32.11 -1.58
N LYS A 57 -22.61 -32.72 -1.96
CA LYS A 57 -22.79 -34.18 -1.93
C LYS A 57 -22.28 -34.88 -3.19
N ILE A 58 -21.85 -34.12 -4.20
CA ILE A 58 -21.33 -34.68 -5.45
C ILE A 58 -19.85 -35.00 -5.29
N PRO A 59 -19.44 -36.27 -5.38
CA PRO A 59 -18.04 -36.63 -5.31
C PRO A 59 -17.31 -36.24 -6.59
N GLY A 60 -15.98 -36.12 -6.50
CA GLY A 60 -15.10 -35.91 -7.66
C GLY A 60 -15.14 -34.51 -8.25
N VAL A 61 -15.68 -33.50 -7.57
CA VAL A 61 -15.54 -32.08 -7.92
C VAL A 61 -14.33 -31.53 -7.19
N ASP A 62 -13.36 -30.98 -7.93
CA ASP A 62 -12.10 -30.45 -7.40
C ASP A 62 -12.15 -28.94 -7.18
N ALA A 63 -12.90 -28.23 -8.02
CA ALA A 63 -12.94 -26.79 -8.02
C ALA A 63 -14.35 -26.21 -8.24
N TRP A 64 -14.61 -25.07 -7.60
CA TRP A 64 -15.83 -24.27 -7.77
C TRP A 64 -15.54 -22.98 -8.50
N VAL A 65 -16.41 -22.61 -9.44
CA VAL A 65 -16.39 -21.34 -10.16
C VAL A 65 -17.67 -20.60 -9.80
N ILE A 66 -17.53 -19.44 -9.16
CA ILE A 66 -18.66 -18.67 -8.62
C ILE A 66 -18.90 -17.46 -9.51
N ALA A 67 -20.06 -17.43 -10.15
CA ALA A 67 -20.52 -16.39 -11.07
C ALA A 67 -21.94 -15.88 -10.72
N THR A 68 -22.24 -15.82 -9.44
CA THR A 68 -23.47 -15.34 -8.85
C THR A 68 -23.41 -13.83 -8.56
N PRO A 69 -24.46 -13.18 -8.04
CA PRO A 69 -24.36 -11.79 -7.58
C PRO A 69 -23.29 -11.60 -6.50
N ALA A 70 -22.59 -10.46 -6.55
CA ALA A 70 -21.43 -10.17 -5.69
C ALA A 70 -21.69 -10.35 -4.18
N ALA A 71 -22.88 -10.01 -3.71
CA ALA A 71 -23.27 -10.19 -2.30
C ALA A 71 -23.22 -11.65 -1.81
N THR A 72 -23.19 -12.62 -2.72
CA THR A 72 -23.12 -14.05 -2.36
C THR A 72 -21.73 -14.64 -2.46
N HIS A 73 -20.78 -13.90 -3.02
CA HIS A 73 -19.43 -14.41 -3.31
C HIS A 73 -18.71 -14.91 -2.06
N PHE A 74 -18.71 -14.11 -0.99
CA PHE A 74 -18.06 -14.49 0.26
C PHE A 74 -18.58 -15.81 0.84
N ALA A 75 -19.90 -15.92 1.01
CA ALA A 75 -20.49 -17.10 1.61
C ALA A 75 -20.24 -18.39 0.80
N LEU A 76 -20.35 -18.28 -0.54
CA LEU A 76 -20.13 -19.41 -1.44
C LEU A 76 -18.65 -19.79 -1.52
N ALA A 77 -17.75 -18.81 -1.62
CA ALA A 77 -16.30 -19.04 -1.67
C ALA A 77 -15.81 -19.66 -0.36
N LYS A 78 -16.23 -19.12 0.78
CA LYS A 78 -15.92 -19.66 2.10
C LYS A 78 -16.33 -21.13 2.19
N ARG A 79 -17.57 -21.42 1.82
CA ARG A 79 -18.09 -22.78 1.83
C ARG A 79 -17.30 -23.74 0.92
N GLY A 80 -16.91 -23.29 -0.29
CA GLY A 80 -16.07 -24.05 -1.19
C GLY A 80 -14.72 -24.40 -0.55
N ILE A 81 -14.04 -23.38 -0.01
CA ILE A 81 -12.75 -23.52 0.65
C ILE A 81 -12.82 -24.46 1.88
N GLU A 82 -13.85 -24.31 2.72
CA GLU A 82 -14.07 -25.17 3.88
C GLU A 82 -14.27 -26.65 3.48
N ASN A 83 -14.86 -26.90 2.31
CA ASN A 83 -15.02 -28.24 1.72
C ASN A 83 -13.78 -28.69 0.93
N GLY A 84 -12.64 -28.01 1.06
CA GLY A 84 -11.38 -28.37 0.41
C GLY A 84 -11.38 -28.17 -1.11
N LYS A 85 -12.24 -27.29 -1.65
CA LYS A 85 -12.32 -27.00 -3.07
C LYS A 85 -11.45 -25.79 -3.41
N SER A 86 -10.74 -25.85 -4.53
CA SER A 86 -10.17 -24.66 -5.16
C SER A 86 -11.30 -23.78 -5.69
N VAL A 87 -11.16 -22.45 -5.56
CA VAL A 87 -12.26 -21.54 -5.87
C VAL A 87 -11.80 -20.45 -6.83
N PHE A 88 -12.55 -20.29 -7.92
CA PHE A 88 -12.52 -19.14 -8.80
C PHE A 88 -13.75 -18.29 -8.51
N VAL A 89 -13.56 -17.03 -8.15
CA VAL A 89 -14.66 -16.08 -7.84
C VAL A 89 -14.66 -14.97 -8.86
N GLU A 90 -15.83 -14.70 -9.46
CA GLU A 90 -15.98 -13.48 -10.26
C GLU A 90 -15.75 -12.23 -9.41
N LYS A 91 -15.34 -11.16 -10.08
CA LYS A 91 -15.13 -9.86 -9.42
C LYS A 91 -16.47 -9.26 -8.91
N PRO A 92 -16.45 -8.56 -7.77
CA PRO A 92 -15.36 -8.44 -6.80
C PRO A 92 -15.21 -9.72 -5.96
N LEU A 93 -14.03 -9.95 -5.39
CA LEU A 93 -13.78 -11.12 -4.52
C LEU A 93 -14.80 -11.23 -3.38
N ALA A 94 -15.12 -10.10 -2.76
CA ALA A 94 -16.08 -9.95 -1.67
C ALA A 94 -16.59 -8.50 -1.62
N MET A 95 -17.55 -8.22 -0.74
CA MET A 95 -18.11 -6.87 -0.58
C MET A 95 -17.39 -6.04 0.49
N SER A 96 -16.54 -6.66 1.31
CA SER A 96 -15.73 -5.98 2.33
C SER A 96 -14.31 -6.51 2.38
N LEU A 97 -13.38 -5.68 2.90
CA LEU A 97 -11.98 -6.05 3.06
C LEU A 97 -11.83 -7.23 4.04
N SER A 98 -12.58 -7.23 5.14
CA SER A 98 -12.54 -8.30 6.14
C SER A 98 -12.99 -9.66 5.59
N GLU A 99 -14.01 -9.68 4.75
CA GLU A 99 -14.44 -10.90 4.05
C GLU A 99 -13.35 -11.42 3.10
N ALA A 100 -12.73 -10.54 2.33
CA ALA A 100 -11.63 -10.91 1.41
C ALA A 100 -10.42 -11.46 2.18
N GLU A 101 -10.03 -10.82 3.29
CA GLU A 101 -8.94 -11.26 4.17
C GLU A 101 -9.24 -12.64 4.80
N GLU A 102 -10.48 -12.87 5.21
CA GLU A 102 -10.90 -14.19 5.73
C GLU A 102 -10.79 -15.28 4.66
N LEU A 103 -11.26 -15.04 3.44
CA LEU A 103 -11.13 -16.01 2.33
C LEU A 103 -9.68 -16.35 2.03
N ILE A 104 -8.80 -15.34 2.02
CA ILE A 104 -7.36 -15.55 1.78
C ILE A 104 -6.73 -16.39 2.87
N ARG A 105 -7.03 -16.09 4.13
CA ARG A 105 -6.56 -16.86 5.28
C ARG A 105 -7.02 -18.32 5.20
N LEU A 106 -8.31 -18.54 4.97
CA LEU A 106 -8.90 -19.87 4.86
C LEU A 106 -8.32 -20.68 3.70
N ALA A 107 -8.16 -20.05 2.51
CA ALA A 107 -7.57 -20.72 1.36
C ALA A 107 -6.11 -21.16 1.62
N LYS A 108 -5.34 -20.33 2.32
CA LYS A 108 -3.97 -20.66 2.75
C LYS A 108 -3.96 -21.82 3.76
N GLU A 109 -4.83 -21.78 4.76
CA GLU A 109 -4.95 -22.84 5.78
C GLU A 109 -5.36 -24.18 5.17
N ARG A 110 -6.30 -24.16 4.22
CA ARG A 110 -6.80 -25.35 3.51
C ARG A 110 -5.92 -25.80 2.36
N LYS A 111 -4.89 -25.01 2.01
CA LYS A 111 -3.98 -25.26 0.88
C LYS A 111 -4.72 -25.44 -0.45
N VAL A 112 -5.72 -24.62 -0.70
CA VAL A 112 -6.50 -24.59 -1.94
C VAL A 112 -6.24 -23.32 -2.70
N VAL A 113 -6.44 -23.37 -4.03
CA VAL A 113 -6.29 -22.19 -4.90
C VAL A 113 -7.49 -21.28 -4.73
N LEU A 114 -7.24 -19.98 -4.52
CA LEU A 114 -8.22 -18.90 -4.59
C LEU A 114 -7.83 -17.93 -5.69
N MET A 115 -8.66 -17.80 -6.72
CA MET A 115 -8.46 -16.95 -7.88
C MET A 115 -9.67 -16.02 -8.08
N VAL A 116 -9.41 -14.79 -8.53
CA VAL A 116 -10.43 -13.76 -8.81
C VAL A 116 -10.52 -13.51 -10.31
N GLY A 117 -11.74 -13.35 -10.82
CA GLY A 117 -12.06 -13.11 -12.23
C GLY A 117 -11.68 -11.73 -12.73
N HIS A 118 -10.40 -11.40 -12.73
CA HIS A 118 -9.86 -10.16 -13.31
C HIS A 118 -9.44 -10.38 -14.77
N LEU A 119 -10.41 -10.64 -15.60
CA LEU A 119 -10.32 -11.04 -16.99
C LEU A 119 -9.28 -10.28 -17.81
N LEU A 120 -9.18 -8.96 -17.67
CA LEU A 120 -8.27 -8.15 -18.48
C LEU A 120 -6.79 -8.46 -18.24
N GLN A 121 -6.40 -9.01 -17.09
CA GLN A 121 -5.04 -9.46 -16.86
C GLN A 121 -4.66 -10.68 -17.71
N TYR A 122 -5.62 -11.32 -18.35
CA TYR A 122 -5.43 -12.45 -19.29
C TYR A 122 -5.62 -12.03 -20.74
N HIS A 123 -5.96 -10.77 -21.00
CA HIS A 123 -6.10 -10.27 -22.36
C HIS A 123 -4.72 -10.19 -23.03
N PRO A 124 -4.50 -10.85 -24.21
CA PRO A 124 -3.19 -10.90 -24.84
C PRO A 124 -2.52 -9.54 -25.03
N ALA A 125 -3.29 -8.51 -25.42
CA ALA A 125 -2.75 -7.16 -25.59
C ALA A 125 -2.33 -6.51 -24.25
N VAL A 126 -3.01 -6.79 -23.13
CA VAL A 126 -2.61 -6.30 -21.81
C VAL A 126 -1.36 -7.02 -21.30
N VAL A 127 -1.26 -8.32 -21.56
CA VAL A 127 -0.06 -9.12 -21.24
C VAL A 127 1.15 -8.59 -22.01
N GLU A 128 0.99 -8.33 -23.33
CA GLU A 128 2.07 -7.77 -24.14
C GLU A 128 2.41 -6.34 -23.73
N LEU A 129 1.42 -5.50 -23.40
CA LEU A 129 1.65 -4.14 -22.88
C LEU A 129 2.48 -4.17 -21.60
N LYS A 130 2.16 -5.08 -20.66
CA LYS A 130 2.95 -5.26 -19.44
C LYS A 130 4.39 -5.65 -19.74
N LYS A 131 4.60 -6.57 -20.68
CA LYS A 131 5.93 -6.98 -21.12
C LYS A 131 6.73 -5.81 -21.69
N LEU A 132 6.13 -5.01 -22.60
CA LEU A 132 6.76 -3.81 -23.16
C LEU A 132 7.15 -2.76 -22.12
N ILE A 133 6.31 -2.59 -21.06
CA ILE A 133 6.63 -1.72 -19.94
C ILE A 133 7.84 -2.26 -19.16
N ASN A 134 7.87 -3.55 -18.86
CA ASN A 134 8.95 -4.19 -18.11
C ASN A 134 10.28 -4.22 -18.89
N GLU A 135 10.22 -4.29 -20.22
CA GLU A 135 11.37 -4.19 -21.12
C GLU A 135 11.86 -2.73 -21.29
N GLY A 136 11.15 -1.77 -20.70
CA GLY A 136 11.52 -0.35 -20.76
C GLY A 136 11.16 0.36 -22.06
N GLU A 137 10.39 -0.26 -22.96
CA GLU A 137 10.03 0.28 -24.27
C GLU A 137 9.30 1.64 -24.20
N LEU A 138 8.53 1.89 -23.13
CA LEU A 138 7.83 3.14 -22.92
C LEU A 138 8.68 4.18 -22.15
N GLY A 139 9.85 3.77 -21.63
CA GLY A 139 10.62 4.56 -20.67
C GLY A 139 9.90 4.67 -19.33
N ARG A 140 10.15 5.75 -18.58
CA ARG A 140 9.46 6.00 -17.31
C ARG A 140 8.00 6.36 -17.56
N ILE A 141 7.08 5.61 -16.95
CA ILE A 141 5.64 5.92 -17.02
C ILE A 141 5.37 7.24 -16.28
N ARG A 142 4.61 8.11 -16.90
CA ARG A 142 4.23 9.43 -16.39
C ARG A 142 2.79 9.47 -15.93
N TYR A 143 1.88 8.98 -16.78
CA TYR A 143 0.48 8.83 -16.41
C TYR A 143 -0.20 7.76 -17.26
N LEU A 144 -1.37 7.31 -16.82
CA LEU A 144 -2.21 6.37 -17.55
C LEU A 144 -3.68 6.68 -17.32
N TYR A 145 -4.54 6.33 -18.28
CA TYR A 145 -5.98 6.47 -18.09
C TYR A 145 -6.77 5.39 -18.79
N SER A 146 -7.95 5.12 -18.25
CA SER A 146 -8.89 4.15 -18.82
C SER A 146 -10.29 4.73 -18.95
N ASN A 147 -10.90 4.45 -20.10
CA ASN A 147 -12.32 4.69 -20.37
C ASN A 147 -13.01 3.34 -20.53
N ARG A 148 -14.08 3.13 -19.74
CA ARG A 148 -14.97 1.98 -19.88
C ARG A 148 -16.40 2.46 -19.88
N LEU A 149 -16.91 2.67 -21.09
CA LEU A 149 -18.14 3.39 -21.37
C LEU A 149 -19.05 2.52 -22.21
N ASN A 150 -20.33 2.53 -21.94
CA ASN A 150 -21.31 1.78 -22.72
C ASN A 150 -22.73 2.16 -22.32
N MET A 151 -23.68 2.12 -23.27
CA MET A 151 -25.09 2.00 -22.97
C MET A 151 -25.41 0.50 -22.80
N GLY A 152 -25.08 -0.05 -21.63
CA GLY A 152 -25.17 -1.48 -21.36
C GLY A 152 -26.29 -1.86 -20.38
N LYS A 153 -26.09 -2.97 -19.64
CA LYS A 153 -27.00 -3.38 -18.59
C LYS A 153 -26.87 -2.41 -17.41
N ILE A 154 -27.92 -1.63 -17.17
CA ILE A 154 -28.05 -0.78 -15.98
C ILE A 154 -28.37 -1.68 -14.79
N ARG A 155 -27.69 -1.47 -13.67
CA ARG A 155 -27.86 -2.25 -12.46
C ARG A 155 -28.57 -1.46 -11.38
N THR A 156 -29.27 -2.15 -10.51
CA THR A 156 -29.97 -1.57 -9.36
C THR A 156 -29.30 -1.91 -8.03
N GLU A 157 -28.52 -2.98 -8.02
CA GLU A 157 -27.87 -3.56 -6.84
C GLU A 157 -26.46 -3.02 -6.57
N GLU A 158 -25.83 -2.41 -7.58
CA GLU A 158 -24.49 -1.82 -7.48
C GLU A 158 -24.35 -0.61 -8.40
N ASN A 159 -23.50 0.36 -8.05
CA ASN A 159 -23.21 1.51 -8.90
C ASN A 159 -22.16 1.18 -9.99
N ILE A 160 -21.98 2.13 -10.93
CA ILE A 160 -21.06 1.93 -12.06
C ILE A 160 -19.59 1.74 -11.63
N LEU A 161 -19.17 2.35 -10.51
CA LEU A 161 -17.83 2.20 -9.97
C LEU A 161 -17.53 0.73 -9.65
N TRP A 162 -18.39 0.07 -8.87
CA TRP A 162 -18.27 -1.35 -8.51
C TRP A 162 -18.45 -2.28 -9.72
N SER A 163 -19.30 -1.87 -10.65
CA SER A 163 -19.59 -2.68 -11.83
C SER A 163 -18.41 -2.72 -12.82
N PHE A 164 -17.80 -1.57 -13.12
CA PHE A 164 -16.84 -1.44 -14.23
C PHE A 164 -15.39 -1.22 -13.77
N ALA A 165 -15.15 -0.37 -12.79
CA ALA A 165 -13.81 0.05 -12.40
C ALA A 165 -12.88 -1.06 -11.87
N PRO A 166 -13.35 -2.18 -11.27
CA PRO A 166 -12.45 -3.25 -10.83
C PRO A 166 -11.52 -3.77 -11.92
N HIS A 167 -11.98 -3.86 -13.16
CA HIS A 167 -11.17 -4.30 -14.29
C HIS A 167 -10.00 -3.34 -14.57
N ASP A 168 -10.28 -2.04 -14.55
CA ASP A 168 -9.31 -1.00 -14.86
C ASP A 168 -8.34 -0.79 -13.71
N ILE A 169 -8.82 -0.83 -12.47
CA ILE A 169 -8.00 -0.81 -11.25
C ILE A 169 -7.01 -1.99 -11.27
N SER A 170 -7.50 -3.20 -11.53
CA SER A 170 -6.67 -4.41 -11.58
C SER A 170 -5.56 -4.30 -12.62
N VAL A 171 -5.88 -3.82 -13.82
CA VAL A 171 -4.89 -3.61 -14.89
C VAL A 171 -3.86 -2.55 -14.48
N MET A 172 -4.29 -1.39 -13.98
CA MET A 172 -3.37 -0.31 -13.59
C MET A 172 -2.40 -0.75 -12.50
N ILE A 173 -2.90 -1.44 -11.45
CA ILE A 173 -2.05 -2.01 -10.39
C ILE A 173 -1.08 -3.04 -10.97
N SER A 174 -1.55 -3.89 -11.89
CA SER A 174 -0.70 -4.90 -12.51
C SER A 174 0.40 -4.30 -13.38
N LEU A 175 0.11 -3.25 -14.15
CA LEU A 175 1.08 -2.58 -15.03
C LEU A 175 2.16 -1.83 -14.25
N LEU A 176 1.78 -1.15 -13.16
CA LEU A 176 2.69 -0.36 -12.34
C LEU A 176 3.34 -1.17 -11.21
N GLU A 177 2.80 -2.35 -10.88
CA GLU A 177 3.19 -3.23 -9.76
C GLU A 177 3.08 -2.57 -8.37
N GLU A 178 2.43 -1.41 -8.30
CA GLU A 178 2.26 -0.58 -7.12
C GLU A 178 0.79 -0.29 -6.85
N LEU A 179 0.45 -0.04 -5.57
CA LEU A 179 -0.85 0.52 -5.19
C LEU A 179 -0.80 2.05 -5.27
N PRO A 180 -1.92 2.72 -5.59
CA PRO A 180 -1.98 4.16 -5.45
C PRO A 180 -1.84 4.58 -3.98
N VAL A 181 -1.19 5.69 -3.73
CA VAL A 181 -1.07 6.30 -2.38
C VAL A 181 -2.33 7.08 -2.01
N SER A 182 -3.08 7.52 -3.01
CA SER A 182 -4.36 8.21 -2.81
C SER A 182 -5.27 8.08 -4.01
N VAL A 183 -6.57 8.22 -3.75
CA VAL A 183 -7.62 8.28 -4.75
C VAL A 183 -8.57 9.44 -4.48
N ALA A 184 -9.22 9.94 -5.54
CA ALA A 184 -10.37 10.82 -5.45
C ALA A 184 -11.38 10.42 -6.54
N ALA A 185 -12.65 10.20 -6.14
CA ALA A 185 -13.70 9.76 -7.04
C ALA A 185 -14.92 10.69 -6.94
N SER A 186 -15.38 11.18 -8.06
CA SER A 186 -16.62 11.95 -8.19
C SER A 186 -17.55 11.29 -9.18
N GLY A 187 -18.84 11.50 -9.04
CA GLY A 187 -19.84 10.87 -9.91
C GLY A 187 -21.19 11.55 -9.87
N GLY A 188 -22.09 11.06 -10.71
CA GLY A 188 -23.46 11.54 -10.79
C GLY A 188 -24.48 10.41 -10.79
N THR A 189 -25.62 10.65 -10.16
CA THR A 189 -26.78 9.77 -10.08
C THR A 189 -27.92 10.39 -10.89
N TYR A 190 -28.27 9.78 -12.01
CA TYR A 190 -29.24 10.34 -12.94
C TYR A 190 -30.48 9.46 -13.14
N LEU A 191 -30.32 8.13 -12.98
CA LEU A 191 -31.41 7.19 -13.25
C LEU A 191 -32.13 6.75 -11.97
N GLN A 192 -31.42 6.59 -10.89
CA GLN A 192 -31.98 6.12 -9.63
C GLN A 192 -31.23 6.74 -8.43
N PRO A 193 -31.90 7.04 -7.32
CA PRO A 193 -31.27 7.65 -6.16
C PRO A 193 -30.12 6.80 -5.61
N ASN A 194 -29.03 7.46 -5.21
CA ASN A 194 -27.87 6.85 -4.53
C ASN A 194 -27.08 5.80 -5.33
N VAL A 195 -27.38 5.59 -6.59
CA VAL A 195 -26.62 4.70 -7.47
C VAL A 195 -25.97 5.54 -8.57
N ALA A 196 -24.66 5.71 -8.49
CA ALA A 196 -23.94 6.50 -9.48
C ALA A 196 -23.95 5.80 -10.84
N ASP A 197 -24.32 6.54 -11.87
CA ASP A 197 -24.38 6.11 -13.27
C ASP A 197 -23.11 6.44 -14.05
N VAL A 198 -22.34 7.39 -13.55
CA VAL A 198 -21.07 7.84 -14.08
C VAL A 198 -20.13 8.15 -12.94
N THR A 199 -18.87 7.74 -13.05
CA THR A 199 -17.81 8.15 -12.11
C THR A 199 -16.52 8.45 -12.84
N LEU A 200 -15.84 9.49 -12.35
CA LEU A 200 -14.47 9.82 -12.69
C LEU A 200 -13.61 9.65 -11.43
N THR A 201 -12.65 8.74 -11.50
CA THR A 201 -11.74 8.43 -10.42
C THR A 201 -10.33 8.85 -10.80
N THR A 202 -9.63 9.55 -9.93
CA THR A 202 -8.20 9.86 -10.05
C THR A 202 -7.42 9.06 -9.05
N LEU A 203 -6.24 8.57 -9.47
CA LEU A 203 -5.34 7.77 -8.68
C LEU A 203 -3.95 8.42 -8.69
N GLU A 204 -3.30 8.48 -7.56
CA GLU A 204 -1.93 8.95 -7.43
C GLU A 204 -1.07 7.79 -6.95
N PHE A 205 -0.07 7.43 -7.73
CA PHE A 205 0.86 6.34 -7.42
C PHE A 205 2.19 6.90 -6.86
N PRO A 206 2.99 6.06 -6.19
CA PRO A 206 4.34 6.41 -5.81
C PRO A 206 5.16 6.96 -6.99
N GLY A 207 6.15 7.80 -6.71
CA GLY A 207 6.97 8.39 -7.78
C GLY A 207 6.26 9.43 -8.65
N GLY A 208 5.02 9.84 -8.30
CA GLY A 208 4.27 10.90 -8.96
C GLY A 208 3.53 10.48 -10.23
N VAL A 209 3.41 9.17 -10.50
CA VAL A 209 2.58 8.66 -11.60
C VAL A 209 1.11 8.93 -11.29
N ARG A 210 0.38 9.44 -12.27
CA ARG A 210 -1.05 9.74 -12.15
C ARG A 210 -1.88 8.78 -13.00
N GLY A 211 -3.01 8.34 -12.45
CA GLY A 211 -4.01 7.58 -13.19
C GLY A 211 -5.38 8.22 -13.13
N HIS A 212 -6.23 7.99 -14.13
CA HIS A 212 -7.65 8.22 -13.99
C HIS A 212 -8.47 7.14 -14.71
N ILE A 213 -9.65 6.87 -14.15
CA ILE A 213 -10.60 5.88 -14.66
C ILE A 213 -11.94 6.60 -14.86
N PHE A 214 -12.43 6.59 -16.07
CA PHE A 214 -13.76 7.09 -16.41
C PHE A 214 -14.67 5.93 -16.76
N VAL A 215 -15.72 5.73 -15.97
CA VAL A 215 -16.73 4.68 -16.20
C VAL A 215 -18.14 5.24 -16.24
N SER A 216 -18.93 4.77 -17.20
CA SER A 216 -20.33 5.17 -17.36
C SER A 216 -21.12 4.10 -18.10
N TRP A 217 -22.36 3.86 -17.69
CA TRP A 217 -23.33 3.14 -18.53
C TRP A 217 -24.29 4.06 -19.28
N LEU A 218 -24.09 5.38 -19.18
CA LEU A 218 -24.81 6.40 -19.94
C LEU A 218 -23.91 6.99 -21.04
N HIS A 219 -23.51 6.15 -22.00
CA HIS A 219 -22.65 6.57 -23.09
C HIS A 219 -23.15 6.01 -24.42
N PRO A 220 -23.20 6.82 -25.51
CA PRO A 220 -23.89 6.44 -26.76
C PRO A 220 -23.24 5.25 -27.49
N PHE A 221 -21.96 4.98 -27.27
CA PHE A 221 -21.25 3.85 -27.88
C PHE A 221 -20.34 3.15 -26.86
N LYS A 222 -19.95 1.91 -27.17
CA LYS A 222 -19.03 1.14 -26.34
C LYS A 222 -17.61 1.63 -26.57
N GLU A 223 -16.94 2.05 -25.49
CA GLU A 223 -15.51 2.35 -25.45
C GLU A 223 -14.85 1.57 -24.32
N GLN A 224 -13.78 0.85 -24.67
CA GLN A 224 -12.94 0.13 -23.69
C GLN A 224 -11.49 0.37 -24.07
N LYS A 225 -10.90 1.41 -23.48
CA LYS A 225 -9.59 1.92 -23.88
C LYS A 225 -8.74 2.21 -22.66
N LEU A 226 -7.46 1.81 -22.75
CA LEU A 226 -6.44 2.16 -21.78
C LEU A 226 -5.28 2.83 -22.53
N VAL A 227 -4.86 3.97 -22.05
CA VAL A 227 -3.70 4.71 -22.58
C VAL A 227 -2.63 4.79 -21.50
N VAL A 228 -1.40 4.45 -21.87
CA VAL A 228 -0.23 4.55 -21.00
C VAL A 228 0.78 5.48 -21.65
N VAL A 229 1.16 6.52 -20.93
CA VAL A 229 2.09 7.55 -21.42
C VAL A 229 3.41 7.44 -20.67
N GLY A 230 4.43 7.00 -21.39
CA GLY A 230 5.83 7.03 -20.96
C GLY A 230 6.57 8.25 -21.49
N ASP A 231 7.82 8.43 -21.06
CA ASP A 231 8.65 9.54 -21.54
C ASP A 231 9.37 9.24 -22.88
N GLN A 232 9.34 7.99 -23.35
CA GLN A 232 9.88 7.59 -24.64
C GLN A 232 8.80 7.26 -25.67
N LYS A 233 7.77 6.52 -25.26
CA LYS A 233 6.65 6.10 -26.12
C LYS A 233 5.33 6.14 -25.34
N MET A 234 4.24 6.16 -26.08
CA MET A 234 2.88 6.00 -25.54
C MET A 234 2.28 4.71 -26.09
N ALA A 235 1.46 4.04 -25.30
CA ALA A 235 0.73 2.84 -25.72
C ALA A 235 -0.78 3.05 -25.61
N VAL A 236 -1.52 2.50 -26.56
CA VAL A 236 -2.99 2.48 -26.53
C VAL A 236 -3.45 1.04 -26.69
N PHE A 237 -4.08 0.52 -25.66
CA PHE A 237 -4.92 -0.67 -25.73
C PHE A 237 -6.35 -0.23 -26.01
N ASP A 238 -6.96 -0.77 -27.08
CA ASP A 238 -8.33 -0.49 -27.48
C ASP A 238 -9.05 -1.81 -27.77
N ASP A 239 -9.89 -2.27 -26.84
CA ASP A 239 -10.58 -3.54 -26.94
C ASP A 239 -11.68 -3.54 -28.02
N MET A 240 -12.06 -2.36 -28.51
CA MET A 240 -13.05 -2.22 -29.59
C MET A 240 -12.41 -2.19 -30.99
N SER A 241 -11.08 -1.96 -31.08
CA SER A 241 -10.33 -1.95 -32.34
C SER A 241 -9.96 -3.37 -32.79
N GLN A 242 -9.79 -3.55 -34.10
CA GLN A 242 -9.15 -4.76 -34.65
C GLN A 242 -7.68 -4.85 -34.19
N ASP A 243 -6.98 -3.72 -34.28
CA ASP A 243 -5.62 -3.59 -33.77
C ASP A 243 -5.67 -3.27 -32.28
N LYS A 244 -5.60 -4.28 -31.44
CA LYS A 244 -5.82 -4.17 -29.99
C LYS A 244 -4.78 -3.33 -29.27
N LEU A 245 -3.53 -3.31 -29.76
CA LEU A 245 -2.42 -2.61 -29.13
C LEU A 245 -1.61 -1.81 -30.14
N ARG A 246 -1.44 -0.51 -29.86
CA ARG A 246 -0.62 0.40 -30.70
C ARG A 246 0.38 1.14 -29.83
N LEU A 247 1.61 1.25 -30.35
CA LEU A 247 2.66 2.10 -29.78
C LEU A 247 2.81 3.37 -30.61
N TYR A 248 2.91 4.50 -29.93
CA TYR A 248 3.11 5.80 -30.53
C TYR A 248 4.51 6.33 -30.13
N PRO A 249 5.49 6.30 -31.04
CA PRO A 249 6.84 6.78 -30.76
C PRO A 249 6.91 8.32 -30.86
N HIS A 250 5.91 8.99 -30.26
CA HIS A 250 5.90 10.44 -30.17
C HIS A 250 6.97 10.91 -29.20
N SER A 251 7.64 12.00 -29.52
CA SER A 251 8.68 12.56 -28.68
C SER A 251 8.56 14.07 -28.56
N ILE A 252 9.13 14.62 -27.49
CA ILE A 252 9.22 16.07 -27.28
C ILE A 252 10.70 16.43 -27.29
N LEU A 253 11.08 17.31 -28.24
CA LEU A 253 12.42 17.86 -28.32
C LEU A 253 12.44 19.26 -27.71
N TRP A 254 13.42 19.51 -26.88
CA TRP A 254 13.63 20.84 -26.31
C TRP A 254 14.66 21.62 -27.13
N ARG A 255 14.22 22.66 -27.83
CA ARG A 255 15.10 23.59 -28.52
C ARG A 255 15.09 24.93 -27.80
N ARG A 256 16.23 25.35 -27.25
CA ARG A 256 16.37 26.62 -26.51
C ARG A 256 15.28 26.82 -25.44
N ARG A 257 14.94 25.74 -24.67
CA ARG A 257 13.86 25.69 -23.66
C ARG A 257 12.43 25.77 -24.22
N ILE A 258 12.25 25.66 -25.53
CA ILE A 258 10.93 25.56 -26.17
C ILE A 258 10.66 24.10 -26.49
N PRO A 259 9.53 23.52 -26.02
CA PRO A 259 9.18 22.14 -26.35
C PRO A 259 8.57 22.06 -27.76
N GLU A 260 9.10 21.19 -28.60
CA GLU A 260 8.58 20.87 -29.93
C GLU A 260 8.10 19.42 -29.94
N ALA A 261 6.79 19.19 -30.24
CA ALA A 261 6.24 17.86 -30.39
C ALA A 261 6.62 17.26 -31.75
N ARG A 262 7.23 16.09 -31.74
CA ARG A 262 7.42 15.25 -32.92
C ARG A 262 6.42 14.10 -32.90
N LYS A 263 5.50 14.14 -33.86
CA LYS A 263 4.56 13.03 -34.12
C LYS A 263 5.21 12.01 -35.06
N ALA A 264 4.93 10.76 -34.83
CA ALA A 264 5.33 9.66 -35.70
C ALA A 264 4.13 8.71 -35.89
N GLU A 265 4.16 7.92 -36.96
CA GLU A 265 3.11 6.93 -37.20
C GLU A 265 3.07 5.88 -36.09
N PRO A 266 1.88 5.43 -35.69
CA PRO A 266 1.75 4.37 -34.71
C PRO A 266 2.26 3.04 -35.24
N VAL A 267 2.89 2.28 -34.37
CA VAL A 267 3.29 0.90 -34.64
C VAL A 267 2.25 -0.04 -34.06
N ILE A 268 1.65 -0.87 -34.91
CA ILE A 268 0.73 -1.91 -34.48
C ILE A 268 1.53 -3.04 -33.84
N VAL A 269 1.21 -3.39 -32.59
CA VAL A 269 1.81 -4.53 -31.92
C VAL A 269 0.95 -5.77 -32.18
N ALA A 270 1.54 -6.76 -32.83
CA ALA A 270 0.85 -8.02 -33.09
C ALA A 270 0.62 -8.77 -31.75
N VAL A 271 -0.60 -9.15 -31.50
CA VAL A 271 -0.98 -9.92 -30.30
C VAL A 271 -1.78 -11.15 -30.71
N PRO A 272 -1.68 -12.27 -29.95
CA PRO A 272 -2.51 -13.44 -30.19
C PRO A 272 -4.02 -13.10 -30.15
N SER A 273 -4.81 -13.84 -30.93
CA SER A 273 -6.26 -13.65 -31.02
C SER A 273 -7.05 -14.53 -30.04
N ASP A 274 -6.38 -15.11 -29.04
CA ASP A 274 -6.99 -15.99 -28.06
C ASP A 274 -8.05 -15.26 -27.23
N GLU A 275 -9.14 -15.97 -26.92
CA GLU A 275 -10.19 -15.44 -26.05
C GLU A 275 -9.68 -15.25 -24.62
N PRO A 276 -9.67 -14.04 -24.06
CA PRO A 276 -9.16 -13.78 -22.71
C PRO A 276 -9.79 -14.66 -21.63
N LEU A 277 -11.11 -14.89 -21.71
CA LEU A 277 -11.82 -15.74 -20.74
C LEU A 277 -11.39 -17.19 -20.81
N LYS A 278 -11.08 -17.70 -22.00
CA LYS A 278 -10.54 -19.06 -22.16
C LYS A 278 -9.15 -19.18 -21.53
N LEU A 279 -8.29 -18.19 -21.77
CA LEU A 279 -6.96 -18.13 -21.14
C LEU A 279 -7.03 -18.04 -19.62
N GLU A 280 -7.97 -17.28 -19.08
CA GLU A 280 -8.22 -17.18 -17.65
C GLU A 280 -8.67 -18.52 -17.05
N CYS A 281 -9.62 -19.21 -17.69
CA CYS A 281 -10.07 -20.55 -17.29
C CYS A 281 -8.93 -21.58 -17.35
N GLN A 282 -8.14 -21.57 -18.41
CA GLN A 282 -6.98 -22.46 -18.55
C GLN A 282 -5.93 -22.22 -17.47
N HIS A 283 -5.66 -20.94 -17.14
CA HIS A 283 -4.74 -20.58 -16.06
C HIS A 283 -5.21 -21.09 -14.71
N PHE A 284 -6.51 -20.94 -14.42
CA PHE A 284 -7.10 -21.49 -13.18
C PHE A 284 -6.88 -23.00 -13.09
N LEU A 285 -7.21 -23.74 -14.15
CA LEU A 285 -7.04 -25.20 -14.19
C LEU A 285 -5.59 -25.63 -13.98
N ALA A 286 -4.65 -24.95 -14.64
CA ALA A 286 -3.22 -25.19 -14.47
C ALA A 286 -2.77 -24.94 -13.02
N CYS A 287 -3.22 -23.83 -12.41
CA CYS A 287 -2.90 -23.54 -11.01
C CYS A 287 -3.46 -24.60 -10.04
N VAL A 288 -4.69 -25.08 -10.27
CA VAL A 288 -5.29 -26.14 -9.44
C VAL A 288 -4.53 -27.46 -9.60
N GLN A 289 -4.15 -27.81 -10.84
CA GLN A 289 -3.47 -29.06 -11.13
C GLN A 289 -2.03 -29.08 -10.56
N GLU A 290 -1.35 -27.94 -10.62
CA GLU A 290 0.07 -27.83 -10.25
C GLU A 290 0.28 -27.29 -8.83
N GLY A 291 -0.78 -26.90 -8.13
CA GLY A 291 -0.71 -26.26 -6.81
C GLY A 291 -0.02 -24.88 -6.83
N LYS A 292 -0.08 -24.18 -7.96
CA LYS A 292 0.56 -22.86 -8.15
C LYS A 292 -0.35 -21.72 -7.76
N THR A 293 0.27 -20.61 -7.36
CA THR A 293 -0.46 -19.37 -7.07
C THR A 293 -0.92 -18.71 -8.38
N PRO A 294 -2.22 -18.40 -8.54
CA PRO A 294 -2.73 -17.70 -9.72
C PRO A 294 -2.18 -16.28 -9.85
N ARG A 295 -2.11 -15.78 -11.10
CA ARG A 295 -1.82 -14.36 -11.40
C ARG A 295 -2.78 -13.42 -10.66
N THR A 296 -4.07 -13.72 -10.72
CA THR A 296 -5.14 -12.97 -10.03
C THR A 296 -5.59 -13.72 -8.77
N ASN A 297 -4.65 -13.97 -7.85
CA ASN A 297 -4.92 -14.66 -6.59
C ASN A 297 -5.74 -13.78 -5.62
N GLY A 298 -6.12 -14.35 -4.47
CA GLY A 298 -6.88 -13.63 -3.46
C GLY A 298 -6.22 -12.33 -2.98
N MET A 299 -4.88 -12.27 -2.88
CA MET A 299 -4.17 -11.04 -2.49
C MET A 299 -4.26 -9.95 -3.56
N GLU A 300 -4.20 -10.31 -4.84
CA GLU A 300 -4.46 -9.38 -5.93
C GLU A 300 -5.90 -8.86 -5.87
N GLY A 301 -6.87 -9.75 -5.64
CA GLY A 301 -8.26 -9.37 -5.42
C GLY A 301 -8.45 -8.41 -4.25
N LEU A 302 -7.77 -8.63 -3.13
CA LEU A 302 -7.77 -7.72 -1.98
C LEU A 302 -7.15 -6.36 -2.31
N ARG A 303 -6.05 -6.31 -3.09
CA ARG A 303 -5.44 -5.05 -3.53
C ARG A 303 -6.41 -4.21 -4.37
N VAL A 304 -7.11 -4.85 -5.30
CA VAL A 304 -8.14 -4.18 -6.11
C VAL A 304 -9.31 -3.70 -5.25
N LEU A 305 -9.77 -4.54 -4.32
CA LEU A 305 -10.87 -4.20 -3.42
C LEU A 305 -10.53 -3.03 -2.50
N ARG A 306 -9.29 -2.94 -2.01
CA ARG A 306 -8.81 -1.78 -1.21
C ARG A 306 -8.90 -0.47 -1.98
N VAL A 307 -8.50 -0.47 -3.24
CA VAL A 307 -8.61 0.73 -4.08
C VAL A 307 -10.06 1.07 -4.36
N LEU A 308 -10.88 0.07 -4.66
CA LEU A 308 -12.30 0.22 -4.94
C LEU A 308 -13.08 0.78 -3.73
N ASP A 309 -12.82 0.26 -2.53
CA ASP A 309 -13.37 0.76 -1.27
C ASP A 309 -12.97 2.22 -1.01
N ALA A 310 -11.69 2.56 -1.21
CA ALA A 310 -11.22 3.94 -1.07
C ALA A 310 -11.90 4.88 -2.08
N CYS A 311 -12.11 4.42 -3.32
CA CYS A 311 -12.86 5.18 -4.34
C CYS A 311 -14.32 5.37 -3.93
N GLN A 312 -14.97 4.35 -3.36
CA GLN A 312 -16.35 4.47 -2.86
C GLN A 312 -16.43 5.48 -1.72
N ARG A 313 -15.52 5.41 -0.73
CA ARG A 313 -15.47 6.39 0.36
C ARG A 313 -15.27 7.82 -0.15
N SER A 314 -14.42 8.00 -1.15
CA SER A 314 -14.23 9.30 -1.79
C SER A 314 -15.51 9.78 -2.51
N LEU A 315 -16.20 8.88 -3.22
CA LEU A 315 -17.44 9.17 -3.91
C LEU A 315 -18.53 9.62 -2.93
N ASP A 316 -18.66 8.91 -1.78
CA ASP A 316 -19.59 9.23 -0.71
C ASP A 316 -19.25 10.58 -0.04
N ALA A 317 -17.97 10.90 0.04
CA ALA A 317 -17.44 12.18 0.53
C ALA A 317 -17.33 13.25 -0.59
N LYS A 318 -18.12 13.14 -1.69
CA LYS A 318 -18.22 14.12 -2.78
C LYS A 318 -16.89 14.46 -3.47
N GLY A 319 -15.99 13.48 -3.57
CA GLY A 319 -14.71 13.63 -4.25
C GLY A 319 -13.53 14.00 -3.33
N GLU A 320 -13.70 13.98 -2.02
CA GLU A 320 -12.59 14.18 -1.10
C GLU A 320 -11.50 13.12 -1.34
N ARG A 321 -10.25 13.55 -1.23
CA ARG A 321 -9.09 12.69 -1.40
C ARG A 321 -8.99 11.69 -0.25
N VAL A 322 -8.94 10.41 -0.58
CA VAL A 322 -8.74 9.30 0.37
C VAL A 322 -7.32 8.75 0.19
N LEU A 323 -6.55 8.71 1.29
CA LEU A 323 -5.24 8.09 1.32
C LEU A 323 -5.39 6.57 1.46
N LEU A 324 -4.66 5.81 0.63
CA LEU A 324 -4.48 4.38 0.82
C LEU A 324 -3.23 4.18 1.66
N GLY A 325 -3.39 3.63 2.87
CA GLY A 325 -2.24 3.26 3.71
C GLY A 325 -1.40 2.17 3.05
N MET A 326 -0.09 2.21 3.28
CA MET A 326 0.76 1.04 3.06
C MET A 326 0.21 -0.13 3.89
N GLU A 327 0.48 -1.36 3.46
CA GLU A 327 -0.11 -2.62 3.96
C GLU A 327 -0.43 -2.61 5.47
N THR A 328 -1.69 -2.86 5.79
CA THR A 328 -2.16 -2.98 7.17
C THR A 328 -1.81 -4.38 7.72
N ASP A 329 -1.50 -4.44 9.01
CA ASP A 329 -1.44 -5.69 9.77
C ASP A 329 -2.83 -6.36 9.78
N GLY A 330 -3.24 -7.23 8.99
CA GLY A 330 -4.50 -7.97 9.01
C GLY A 330 -5.72 -7.46 9.81
N ARG A 331 -5.65 -6.26 10.40
CA ARG A 331 -6.69 -5.58 11.20
C ARG A 331 -7.25 -4.31 10.56
N GLY A 332 -6.86 -3.99 9.34
CA GLY A 332 -7.42 -2.84 8.61
C GLY A 332 -6.88 -1.46 9.04
N THR A 333 -5.98 -1.37 10.00
CA THR A 333 -5.32 -0.15 10.44
C THR A 333 -3.83 -0.19 10.15
N LEU A 334 -3.24 0.94 9.71
CA LEU A 334 -1.78 1.04 9.63
C LEU A 334 -1.17 0.70 11.00
N PRO A 335 -0.04 -0.02 11.05
CA PRO A 335 0.67 -0.27 12.30
C PRO A 335 1.14 1.02 12.97
N TYR A 336 1.09 2.16 12.27
CA TYR A 336 1.44 3.48 12.74
C TYR A 336 0.41 4.53 12.27
N PHE A 337 0.41 5.71 12.89
CA PHE A 337 -0.46 6.84 12.52
C PHE A 337 0.34 7.94 11.81
N VAL A 338 -0.17 8.40 10.67
CA VAL A 338 0.32 9.59 9.95
C VAL A 338 -0.85 10.54 9.72
N HIS A 339 -0.71 11.77 10.19
CA HIS A 339 -1.73 12.79 9.94
C HIS A 339 -1.78 13.15 8.45
N SER A 340 -2.96 13.41 7.90
CA SER A 340 -3.19 13.66 6.47
C SER A 340 -2.41 14.84 5.88
N THR A 341 -1.95 15.77 6.71
CA THR A 341 -1.10 16.90 6.29
C THR A 341 0.40 16.62 6.39
N ALA A 342 0.80 15.47 6.93
CA ALA A 342 2.20 15.08 6.97
C ALA A 342 2.63 14.46 5.64
N VAL A 343 3.87 14.67 5.25
CA VAL A 343 4.47 14.14 4.03
C VAL A 343 5.48 13.05 4.39
N ILE A 344 5.32 11.88 3.80
CA ILE A 344 6.25 10.76 3.94
C ILE A 344 6.80 10.43 2.57
N ASP A 345 8.10 10.61 2.39
CA ASP A 345 8.76 10.31 1.11
C ASP A 345 8.85 8.79 0.87
N SER A 346 9.22 8.41 -0.35
CA SER A 346 9.50 7.01 -0.70
C SER A 346 10.68 6.45 0.10
N ASN A 347 10.71 5.11 0.30
CA ASN A 347 11.76 4.39 1.03
C ASN A 347 11.91 4.79 2.51
N VAL A 348 10.88 5.34 3.14
CA VAL A 348 10.81 5.57 4.57
C VAL A 348 10.27 4.31 5.27
N VAL A 349 10.92 3.90 6.36
CA VAL A 349 10.46 2.78 7.20
C VAL A 349 9.95 3.33 8.52
N ILE A 350 8.72 2.99 8.91
CA ILE A 350 8.08 3.44 10.16
C ILE A 350 7.62 2.23 10.96
N GLY A 351 8.10 2.12 12.19
CA GLY A 351 7.73 1.05 13.12
C GLY A 351 6.32 1.18 13.69
N GLU A 352 5.82 0.05 14.23
CA GLU A 352 4.47 -0.05 14.79
C GLU A 352 4.20 0.98 15.90
N LYS A 353 2.95 1.44 16.00
CA LYS A 353 2.43 2.38 17.01
C LYS A 353 3.10 3.76 16.99
N THR A 354 3.99 4.04 16.03
CA THR A 354 4.56 5.37 15.80
C THR A 354 3.49 6.32 15.31
N ARG A 355 3.52 7.59 15.78
CA ARG A 355 2.54 8.62 15.42
C ARG A 355 3.24 9.86 14.88
N ILE A 356 2.86 10.29 13.68
CA ILE A 356 3.39 11.47 13.00
C ILE A 356 2.26 12.49 12.84
N TRP A 357 2.45 13.68 13.42
CA TRP A 357 1.42 14.71 13.48
C TRP A 357 1.52 15.73 12.33
N HIS A 358 0.68 16.77 12.40
CA HIS A 358 0.42 17.76 11.35
C HIS A 358 1.70 18.38 10.75
N PHE A 359 1.71 18.57 9.43
CA PHE A 359 2.73 19.33 8.68
C PHE A 359 4.16 18.83 8.86
N SER A 360 4.36 17.61 9.33
CA SER A 360 5.69 17.01 9.44
C SER A 360 6.11 16.38 8.12
N HIS A 361 7.42 16.37 7.84
CA HIS A 361 7.97 15.78 6.64
C HIS A 361 9.07 14.78 7.02
N VAL A 362 8.90 13.52 6.61
CA VAL A 362 9.92 12.48 6.75
C VAL A 362 10.49 12.18 5.37
N LEU A 363 11.76 12.55 5.17
CA LEU A 363 12.44 12.45 3.90
C LEU A 363 12.96 11.04 3.63
N SER A 364 13.19 10.77 2.35
CA SER A 364 13.58 9.47 1.80
C SER A 364 14.76 8.83 2.53
N GLY A 365 14.73 7.50 2.67
CA GLY A 365 15.77 6.69 3.30
C GLY A 365 15.77 6.71 4.82
N SER A 366 14.91 7.51 5.47
CA SER A 366 14.83 7.59 6.92
C SER A 366 14.14 6.37 7.53
N ARG A 367 14.56 5.97 8.75
CA ARG A 367 14.03 4.84 9.50
C ARG A 367 13.61 5.28 10.89
N LEU A 368 12.36 5.03 11.25
CA LEU A 368 11.79 5.29 12.57
C LEU A 368 11.42 3.97 13.23
N GLY A 369 11.81 3.78 14.47
CA GLY A 369 11.43 2.60 15.28
C GLY A 369 9.95 2.61 15.70
N GLN A 370 9.64 1.71 16.62
CA GLN A 370 8.29 1.52 17.16
C GLN A 370 7.95 2.54 18.26
N ASN A 371 6.65 2.81 18.47
CA ASN A 371 6.13 3.68 19.53
C ASN A 371 6.67 5.11 19.52
N CYS A 372 7.23 5.61 18.43
CA CYS A 372 7.71 6.97 18.34
C CYS A 372 6.54 7.98 18.28
N ARG A 373 6.82 9.20 18.74
CA ARG A 373 5.88 10.35 18.61
C ARG A 373 6.61 11.50 17.95
N VAL A 374 6.20 11.83 16.76
CA VAL A 374 6.71 12.95 15.97
C VAL A 374 5.67 14.06 16.03
N GLY A 375 6.02 15.14 16.66
CA GLY A 375 5.16 16.31 16.87
C GLY A 375 4.82 17.03 15.56
N GLN A 376 4.18 18.17 15.70
CA GLN A 376 3.78 19.02 14.58
C GLN A 376 4.98 19.77 14.00
N ASN A 377 4.99 19.93 12.66
CA ASN A 377 5.99 20.72 11.95
C ASN A 377 7.44 20.24 12.22
N VAL A 378 7.63 18.92 12.18
CA VAL A 378 8.94 18.26 12.35
C VAL A 378 9.46 17.85 10.98
N VAL A 379 10.75 18.05 10.74
CA VAL A 379 11.45 17.57 9.54
C VAL A 379 12.46 16.50 9.95
N ILE A 380 12.42 15.32 9.30
CA ILE A 380 13.35 14.21 9.55
C ILE A 380 14.02 13.79 8.26
N GLY A 381 15.34 13.80 8.24
CA GLY A 381 16.13 13.23 7.17
C GLY A 381 16.69 14.21 6.15
N PRO A 382 17.16 13.69 5.00
CA PRO A 382 17.09 12.28 4.57
C PRO A 382 18.04 11.35 5.34
N ASN A 383 17.89 10.03 5.17
CA ASN A 383 18.79 8.98 5.69
C ASN A 383 19.00 9.00 7.22
N VAL A 384 18.05 9.49 7.99
CA VAL A 384 18.10 9.55 9.45
C VAL A 384 17.65 8.24 10.07
N THR A 385 18.33 7.80 11.15
CA THR A 385 17.92 6.64 11.92
C THR A 385 17.42 7.06 13.31
N ILE A 386 16.19 6.64 13.64
CA ILE A 386 15.53 6.92 14.93
C ILE A 386 15.13 5.58 15.55
N GLY A 387 15.57 5.34 16.77
CA GLY A 387 15.26 4.15 17.57
C GLY A 387 13.79 4.07 18.01
N ASN A 388 13.52 3.19 18.95
CA ASN A 388 12.20 2.94 19.47
C ASN A 388 11.81 3.94 20.58
N ASN A 389 10.51 4.20 20.75
CA ASN A 389 9.95 5.05 21.81
C ASN A 389 10.53 6.48 21.86
N VAL A 390 11.05 6.98 20.73
CA VAL A 390 11.59 8.34 20.62
C VAL A 390 10.44 9.35 20.57
N LYS A 391 10.58 10.45 21.32
CA LYS A 391 9.61 11.56 21.30
C LYS A 391 10.28 12.82 20.76
N ILE A 392 9.84 13.27 19.60
CA ILE A 392 10.27 14.51 18.96
C ILE A 392 9.11 15.50 19.07
N GLN A 393 9.32 16.57 19.81
CA GLN A 393 8.30 17.60 20.00
C GLN A 393 8.21 18.53 18.78
N ASN A 394 7.29 19.50 18.84
CA ASN A 394 6.99 20.38 17.70
C ASN A 394 8.19 21.22 17.26
N ASN A 395 8.24 21.56 15.96
CA ASN A 395 9.22 22.46 15.35
C ASN A 395 10.67 22.00 15.50
N VAL A 396 10.94 20.70 15.39
CA VAL A 396 12.29 20.14 15.42
C VAL A 396 12.69 19.68 14.02
N SER A 397 13.93 19.99 13.62
CA SER A 397 14.53 19.44 12.40
C SER A 397 15.67 18.48 12.77
N VAL A 398 15.52 17.21 12.39
CA VAL A 398 16.52 16.16 12.54
C VAL A 398 17.19 15.97 11.20
N TYR A 399 18.35 16.58 11.01
CA TYR A 399 19.07 16.59 9.73
C TYR A 399 19.80 15.29 9.44
N GLU A 400 20.15 15.08 8.18
CA GLU A 400 21.05 14.00 7.75
C GLU A 400 22.36 13.99 8.55
N GLY A 401 22.76 12.80 9.03
CA GLY A 401 23.91 12.61 9.91
C GLY A 401 23.57 12.53 11.39
N VAL A 402 22.29 12.74 11.76
CA VAL A 402 21.83 12.56 13.15
C VAL A 402 21.30 11.15 13.34
N THR A 403 21.73 10.49 14.41
CA THR A 403 21.18 9.21 14.89
C THR A 403 20.63 9.40 16.30
N LEU A 404 19.36 9.01 16.50
CA LEU A 404 18.72 8.97 17.81
C LEU A 404 18.52 7.51 18.23
N GLU A 405 19.12 7.10 19.35
CA GLU A 405 18.86 5.77 19.93
C GLU A 405 17.49 5.70 20.60
N ASP A 406 17.15 4.54 21.19
CA ASP A 406 15.88 4.31 21.87
C ASP A 406 15.65 5.30 23.03
N ASP A 407 14.38 5.58 23.33
CA ASP A 407 13.93 6.36 24.49
C ASP A 407 14.41 7.83 24.51
N VAL A 408 14.94 8.37 23.43
CA VAL A 408 15.39 9.76 23.33
C VAL A 408 14.19 10.71 23.33
N PHE A 409 14.32 11.82 24.06
CA PHE A 409 13.36 12.91 24.07
C PHE A 409 13.98 14.19 23.46
N CYS A 410 13.39 14.70 22.38
CA CYS A 410 13.72 15.98 21.77
C CYS A 410 12.65 17.02 22.13
N GLY A 411 13.00 18.00 22.95
CA GLY A 411 12.12 19.09 23.39
C GLY A 411 11.70 20.02 22.25
N PRO A 412 10.62 20.81 22.43
CA PRO A 412 10.11 21.67 21.38
C PRO A 412 11.14 22.70 20.93
N SER A 413 11.21 22.89 19.61
CA SER A 413 12.09 23.87 18.95
C SER A 413 13.59 23.70 19.28
N MET A 414 14.03 22.52 19.71
CA MET A 414 15.46 22.26 19.82
C MET A 414 16.09 22.15 18.42
N VAL A 415 17.39 22.41 18.32
CA VAL A 415 18.10 22.54 17.05
C VAL A 415 19.27 21.57 16.96
N PHE A 416 19.33 20.80 15.88
CA PHE A 416 20.56 20.15 15.42
C PHE A 416 21.22 20.99 14.32
N THR A 417 22.55 21.06 14.29
CA THR A 417 23.29 21.53 13.13
C THR A 417 23.88 20.34 12.38
N ASN A 418 24.34 20.51 11.14
CA ASN A 418 24.98 19.44 10.35
C ASN A 418 26.34 19.82 9.76
N VAL A 419 26.62 21.13 9.65
CA VAL A 419 27.91 21.68 9.19
C VAL A 419 28.35 22.76 10.18
N ILE A 420 29.67 22.80 10.51
CA ILE A 420 30.20 23.75 11.51
C ILE A 420 30.29 25.16 10.94
N ASN A 421 30.76 25.30 9.70
CA ASN A 421 31.06 26.58 9.08
C ASN A 421 30.26 26.78 7.79
N PRO A 422 28.91 26.89 7.83
CA PRO A 422 28.12 27.05 6.61
C PRO A 422 28.37 28.42 5.95
N ARG A 423 28.42 28.43 4.62
CA ARG A 423 28.49 29.63 3.79
C ARG A 423 27.63 29.43 2.56
N SER A 424 26.79 30.39 2.22
CA SER A 424 25.90 30.29 1.06
C SER A 424 26.65 30.22 -0.28
N GLU A 425 27.75 30.93 -0.40
CA GLU A 425 28.58 30.96 -1.62
C GLU A 425 29.46 29.71 -1.77
N ILE A 426 29.73 28.98 -0.68
CA ILE A 426 30.66 27.86 -0.65
C ILE A 426 29.88 26.59 -0.24
N PRO A 427 29.59 25.67 -1.17
CA PRO A 427 28.92 24.42 -0.85
C PRO A 427 29.78 23.56 0.11
N ARG A 428 29.31 23.32 1.34
CA ARG A 428 30.01 22.58 2.38
C ARG A 428 29.26 21.34 2.88
N MET A 429 28.26 20.86 2.14
CA MET A 429 27.51 19.67 2.53
C MET A 429 28.34 18.39 2.61
N HIS A 430 29.50 18.36 1.93
CA HIS A 430 30.48 17.28 2.05
C HIS A 430 31.26 17.30 3.39
N GLU A 431 31.18 18.41 4.15
CA GLU A 431 31.80 18.57 5.48
C GLU A 431 30.81 18.28 6.63
N LYS A 432 29.64 17.69 6.31
CA LYS A 432 28.66 17.32 7.33
C LYS A 432 29.31 16.39 8.38
N ARG A 433 28.92 16.58 9.66
CA ARG A 433 29.41 15.78 10.79
C ARG A 433 28.25 15.04 11.43
N GLU A 434 28.51 13.80 11.79
CA GLU A 434 27.53 12.94 12.46
C GLU A 434 27.31 13.36 13.91
N THR A 435 26.07 13.23 14.37
CA THR A 435 25.69 13.46 15.76
C THR A 435 24.95 12.23 16.27
N LEU A 436 25.46 11.66 17.35
CA LEU A 436 24.86 10.50 17.99
C LEU A 436 24.20 10.91 19.33
N VAL A 437 22.90 10.67 19.44
CA VAL A 437 22.17 10.83 20.72
C VAL A 437 21.87 9.44 21.27
N ARG A 438 22.52 9.09 22.37
CA ARG A 438 22.43 7.77 22.97
C ARG A 438 21.15 7.59 23.78
N LYS A 439 20.85 6.35 24.06
CA LYS A 439 19.63 5.87 24.69
C LYS A 439 19.22 6.70 25.92
N GLY A 440 17.95 7.09 25.95
CA GLY A 440 17.32 7.76 27.10
C GLY A 440 17.73 9.21 27.31
N ALA A 441 18.56 9.79 26.44
CA ALA A 441 18.95 11.20 26.56
C ALA A 441 17.75 12.15 26.37
N THR A 442 17.74 13.24 27.11
CA THR A 442 16.75 14.31 27.04
C THR A 442 17.41 15.59 26.52
N LEU A 443 16.89 16.11 25.40
CA LEU A 443 17.28 17.39 24.82
C LEU A 443 16.19 18.41 25.14
N GLY A 444 16.51 19.37 25.99
CA GLY A 444 15.55 20.38 26.47
C GLY A 444 15.07 21.34 25.37
N ALA A 445 13.97 22.02 25.63
CA ALA A 445 13.40 22.99 24.70
C ALA A 445 14.42 24.07 24.29
N ASN A 446 14.42 24.43 22.98
CA ASN A 446 15.32 25.45 22.41
C ASN A 446 16.83 25.19 22.64
N CYS A 447 17.26 24.01 23.05
CA CYS A 447 18.68 23.72 23.12
C CYS A 447 19.26 23.56 21.69
N THR A 448 20.56 23.80 21.55
CA THR A 448 21.27 23.62 20.28
C THR A 448 22.36 22.56 20.46
N ILE A 449 22.33 21.55 19.58
CA ILE A 449 23.37 20.53 19.50
C ILE A 449 24.21 20.80 18.26
N VAL A 450 25.46 21.23 18.48
CA VAL A 450 26.42 21.42 17.40
C VAL A 450 26.82 20.04 16.86
N CYS A 451 26.91 19.90 15.55
CA CYS A 451 27.22 18.64 14.90
C CYS A 451 28.62 18.11 15.23
N GLY A 452 28.81 16.81 15.12
CA GLY A 452 30.08 16.14 15.39
C GLY A 452 30.27 15.69 16.84
N HIS A 453 29.20 15.71 17.63
CA HIS A 453 29.27 15.36 19.06
C HIS A 453 28.34 14.20 19.43
N THR A 454 28.75 13.44 20.44
CA THR A 454 27.95 12.39 21.05
C THR A 454 27.29 12.90 22.32
N ILE A 455 25.99 12.67 22.47
CA ILE A 455 25.25 12.90 23.71
C ILE A 455 25.10 11.56 24.43
N GLY A 456 25.65 11.47 25.63
CA GLY A 456 25.71 10.23 26.41
C GLY A 456 24.34 9.71 26.85
N ARG A 457 24.31 8.46 27.30
CA ARG A 457 23.09 7.78 27.76
C ARG A 457 22.48 8.52 28.94
N TYR A 458 21.17 8.72 28.90
CA TYR A 458 20.43 9.41 29.96
C TYR A 458 20.97 10.79 30.32
N ALA A 459 21.81 11.39 29.47
CA ALA A 459 22.22 12.78 29.63
C ALA A 459 21.03 13.71 29.50
N PHE A 460 21.07 14.81 30.23
CA PHE A 460 20.01 15.81 30.23
C PHE A 460 20.56 17.16 29.81
N ILE A 461 20.17 17.61 28.64
CA ILE A 461 20.50 18.94 28.13
C ILE A 461 19.38 19.87 28.55
N GLY A 462 19.69 20.86 29.36
CA GLY A 462 18.72 21.84 29.84
C GLY A 462 18.19 22.75 28.72
N ALA A 463 17.02 23.32 28.93
CA ALA A 463 16.42 24.22 27.96
C ALA A 463 17.35 25.40 27.64
N GLY A 464 17.48 25.76 26.35
CA GLY A 464 18.33 26.84 25.86
C GLY A 464 19.85 26.59 25.95
N ALA A 465 20.30 25.42 26.37
CA ALA A 465 21.72 25.11 26.42
C ALA A 465 22.32 24.90 25.02
N VAL A 466 23.59 25.27 24.83
CA VAL A 466 24.33 25.07 23.56
C VAL A 466 25.47 24.06 23.79
N VAL A 467 25.30 22.88 23.23
CA VAL A 467 26.27 21.79 23.33
C VAL A 467 27.32 21.93 22.22
N THR A 468 28.60 22.06 22.61
CA THR A 468 29.75 22.25 21.71
C THR A 468 30.85 21.21 21.92
N LYS A 469 30.59 20.17 22.71
CA LYS A 469 31.50 19.05 23.01
C LYS A 469 30.71 17.81 23.34
N ASP A 470 31.36 16.65 23.34
CA ASP A 470 30.75 15.41 23.78
C ASP A 470 30.24 15.52 25.20
N VAL A 471 29.08 14.89 25.44
CA VAL A 471 28.40 14.89 26.74
C VAL A 471 28.48 13.49 27.34
N PRO A 472 29.03 13.38 28.57
CA PRO A 472 29.11 12.12 29.29
C PRO A 472 27.75 11.50 29.62
N ASP A 473 27.71 10.19 29.85
CA ASP A 473 26.51 9.49 30.31
C ASP A 473 26.00 10.10 31.63
N TYR A 474 24.72 10.28 31.75
CA TYR A 474 23.99 10.88 32.89
C TYR A 474 24.31 12.34 33.20
N ALA A 475 25.12 13.04 32.42
CA ALA A 475 25.49 14.43 32.69
C ALA A 475 24.28 15.39 32.53
N LEU A 476 24.18 16.35 33.47
CA LEU A 476 23.30 17.51 33.36
C LEU A 476 24.08 18.68 32.74
N ILE A 477 23.66 19.11 31.56
CA ILE A 477 24.29 20.23 30.84
C ILE A 477 23.37 21.45 30.88
N LEU A 478 23.89 22.58 31.36
CA LEU A 478 23.20 23.86 31.36
C LEU A 478 24.07 24.96 30.75
N GLY A 479 23.43 26.00 30.20
CA GLY A 479 24.05 27.25 29.78
C GLY A 479 24.54 27.31 28.33
N ASN A 480 25.08 28.47 27.94
CA ASN A 480 25.66 28.75 26.65
C ASN A 480 27.05 29.43 26.84
N PRO A 481 28.18 28.75 26.51
CA PRO A 481 28.26 27.34 26.10
C PRO A 481 27.88 26.39 27.25
N GLY A 482 27.34 25.20 26.87
CA GLY A 482 26.90 24.19 27.82
C GLY A 482 28.02 23.65 28.73
N ARG A 483 27.74 23.51 30.01
CA ARG A 483 28.67 22.99 31.02
C ARG A 483 28.00 21.90 31.86
N ILE A 484 28.78 20.93 32.33
CA ILE A 484 28.29 19.94 33.29
C ILE A 484 28.03 20.67 34.61
N THR A 485 26.80 20.63 35.09
CA THR A 485 26.36 21.27 36.33
C THR A 485 25.85 20.27 37.35
N GLY A 486 25.91 19.00 37.05
CA GLY A 486 25.46 17.91 37.88
C GLY A 486 25.20 16.65 37.09
N TRP A 487 24.46 15.73 37.69
CA TRP A 487 24.13 14.43 37.13
C TRP A 487 22.66 14.10 37.28
N MET A 488 22.14 13.32 36.37
CA MET A 488 20.70 12.96 36.31
C MET A 488 20.53 11.45 36.46
N CYS A 489 19.53 11.08 37.25
CA CYS A 489 19.12 9.69 37.34
C CYS A 489 18.41 9.27 36.04
N ARG A 490 18.42 7.99 35.74
CA ARG A 490 17.61 7.40 34.67
C ARG A 490 16.12 7.73 34.79
N CYS A 491 15.58 7.99 36.00
CA CYS A 491 14.20 8.41 36.19
C CYS A 491 13.94 9.89 35.88
N GLY A 492 14.99 10.68 35.57
CA GLY A 492 14.90 12.09 35.23
C GLY A 492 15.04 13.07 36.41
N ILE A 493 15.40 12.58 37.59
CA ILE A 493 15.62 13.41 38.79
C ILE A 493 17.11 13.69 38.95
N ARG A 494 17.46 14.89 39.40
CA ARG A 494 18.85 15.26 39.70
C ARG A 494 19.38 14.39 40.80
N LEU A 495 20.64 13.88 40.61
CA LEU A 495 21.32 13.06 41.59
C LEU A 495 21.94 13.94 42.69
N GLU A 496 21.99 13.40 43.91
CA GLU A 496 22.69 13.97 45.07
C GLU A 496 23.99 13.17 45.33
N GLU A 497 25.07 13.87 45.65
CA GLU A 497 26.33 13.25 46.03
C GLU A 497 26.22 12.72 47.47
N LYS A 498 26.42 11.42 47.66
CA LYS A 498 26.32 10.76 48.95
C LYS A 498 27.70 10.63 49.59
N GLU A 499 28.69 10.30 48.82
CA GLU A 499 30.12 10.14 49.19
C GLU A 499 30.96 10.49 47.97
N SER A 500 32.28 10.73 48.16
CA SER A 500 33.18 10.99 47.04
C SER A 500 33.04 9.93 45.95
N PHE A 501 32.68 10.39 44.75
CA PHE A 501 32.44 9.57 43.54
C PHE A 501 31.15 8.71 43.55
N ARG A 502 30.27 8.80 44.58
CA ARG A 502 28.99 8.09 44.64
C ARG A 502 27.80 9.04 44.68
N TRP A 503 26.83 8.73 43.87
CA TRP A 503 25.61 9.55 43.67
C TRP A 503 24.37 8.70 43.89
N VAL A 504 23.37 9.28 44.50
CA VAL A 504 22.11 8.60 44.77
C VAL A 504 20.91 9.44 44.24
N CYS A 505 19.92 8.75 43.73
CA CYS A 505 18.65 9.40 43.37
C CYS A 505 17.73 9.53 44.59
N PRO A 506 17.36 10.76 45.02
CA PRO A 506 16.50 10.93 46.17
C PRO A 506 15.08 10.36 45.98
N GLU A 507 14.62 10.20 44.73
CA GLU A 507 13.28 9.71 44.41
C GLU A 507 13.19 8.19 44.31
N CYS A 508 14.08 7.56 43.53
CA CYS A 508 14.00 6.13 43.24
C CYS A 508 15.08 5.29 43.89
N GLY A 509 16.01 5.89 44.62
CA GLY A 509 17.05 5.22 45.39
C GLY A 509 18.13 4.52 44.57
N ARG A 510 18.21 4.75 43.24
CA ARG A 510 19.29 4.21 42.40
C ARG A 510 20.61 4.88 42.76
N GLU A 511 21.67 4.07 42.80
CA GLU A 511 23.02 4.53 43.09
C GLU A 511 23.89 4.48 41.83
N TYR A 512 24.83 5.42 41.76
CA TYR A 512 25.72 5.59 40.61
C TYR A 512 27.14 5.83 41.12
N GLU A 513 28.11 5.38 40.33
CA GLU A 513 29.52 5.61 40.59
C GLU A 513 30.16 6.39 39.45
N LYS A 514 31.03 7.33 39.76
CA LYS A 514 31.71 8.15 38.76
C LYS A 514 32.84 7.36 38.10
N VAL A 515 32.84 7.36 36.76
CA VAL A 515 33.91 6.82 35.93
C VAL A 515 34.45 7.93 35.01
N GLU A 516 35.54 7.66 34.28
CA GLU A 516 36.16 8.67 33.39
C GLU A 516 35.16 9.28 32.40
N GLU A 517 34.28 8.48 31.84
CA GLU A 517 33.32 8.87 30.79
C GLU A 517 31.92 9.22 31.32
N GLY A 518 31.73 9.51 32.62
CA GLY A 518 30.44 9.87 33.16
C GLY A 518 30.07 9.13 34.43
N LEU A 519 28.82 8.67 34.54
CA LEU A 519 28.35 7.81 35.62
C LEU A 519 27.97 6.42 35.11
N VAL A 520 28.14 5.42 36.00
CA VAL A 520 27.62 4.06 35.79
C VAL A 520 26.61 3.74 36.87
N GLU A 521 25.45 3.22 36.51
CA GLU A 521 24.42 2.74 37.44
C GLU A 521 24.90 1.48 38.13
N LEU A 522 24.92 1.50 39.47
CA LEU A 522 25.28 0.31 40.26
C LEU A 522 24.10 -0.67 40.28
N SER A 523 24.38 -1.94 39.97
CA SER A 523 23.38 -2.99 40.10
C SER A 523 22.90 -3.09 41.55
N ARG A 524 21.61 -3.06 41.81
CA ARG A 524 21.07 -3.42 43.14
C ARG A 524 21.50 -4.85 43.43
N SER A 525 22.39 -5.03 44.39
CA SER A 525 22.61 -6.33 45.02
C SER A 525 21.23 -6.80 45.48
N SER A 526 20.76 -7.95 44.99
CA SER A 526 19.59 -8.62 45.52
C SER A 526 19.92 -8.99 46.99
N VAL A 527 19.52 -8.11 47.90
CA VAL A 527 19.42 -8.51 49.30
C VAL A 527 18.18 -9.38 49.40
N THR A 528 18.40 -10.69 49.36
CA THR A 528 17.39 -11.68 49.75
C THR A 528 17.21 -11.51 51.28
N VAL A 529 15.99 -11.10 51.68
CA VAL A 529 15.49 -11.25 53.05
C VAL A 529 14.59 -12.48 53.06
#